data_36ebe54780267379807d455b6636373d
#
_entry.id   36ebe54780267379807d455b6636373d
#
_cell.length_a   1.000
_cell.length_b   1.000
_cell.length_c   1.000
_cell.angle_alpha   90.00
_cell.angle_beta   90.00
_cell.angle_gamma   90.00
#
_symmetry.space_group_name_H-M   'P 1'
#
loop_
_entity.id
_entity.type
_entity.pdbx_description
1 polymer ?
#
loop_
_entity_poly.entity_id
_entity_poly.type
_entity_poly.pdbx_seq_one_letter_code
_entity_poly.pdbx_strand_id
1 'polypeptide(L)'
;MAEGVFQGAIGIDLGTTYSCVATYESSVEIIANEQGNRVTPSFVAFTPEERLIGEAAKNQAALNPENTVFDAKRLIGRRYDEESVQNDMKTWPFKVIDVEGSPVIEVQYLGETKTFSPQEISAMVLTKMKEIAEAKIAQKVEKAVITVPAYFNDAQRQATKDAGAIAGL
;
A
#
# COMPACT_ATOMS: atom_id res chain seq x y z
N MET A 1 13.39 4.25 20.63
CA MET A 1 13.10 5.44 19.78
C MET A 1 14.21 5.54 18.74
N ALA A 2 13.86 5.75 17.46
CA ALA A 2 14.86 5.92 16.41
C ALA A 2 15.66 7.20 16.68
N GLU A 3 16.97 7.07 16.84
CA GLU A 3 17.85 8.21 17.06
C GLU A 3 18.36 8.73 15.69
N GLY A 4 17.87 9.90 15.31
CA GLY A 4 18.30 10.57 14.07
C GLY A 4 17.47 10.22 12.85
N VAL A 5 17.82 10.86 11.73
CA VAL A 5 17.18 10.67 10.42
C VAL A 5 18.19 10.02 9.48
N PHE A 6 17.77 8.93 8.83
CA PHE A 6 18.55 8.27 7.81
C PHE A 6 18.75 9.18 6.60
N GLN A 7 20.01 9.43 6.23
CA GLN A 7 20.34 10.39 5.16
C GLN A 7 20.18 9.83 3.76
N GLY A 8 20.17 8.51 3.63
CA GLY A 8 19.94 7.82 2.36
C GLY A 8 18.46 7.67 2.02
N ALA A 9 18.18 6.95 0.94
CA ALA A 9 16.85 6.56 0.54
C ALA A 9 16.70 5.05 0.64
N ILE A 10 15.50 4.57 1.01
CA ILE A 10 15.15 3.16 0.89
C ILE A 10 14.58 2.88 -0.50
N GLY A 11 14.67 1.65 -0.96
CA GLY A 11 13.99 1.19 -2.17
C GLY A 11 12.74 0.42 -1.81
N ILE A 12 11.61 0.73 -2.45
CA ILE A 12 10.37 0.01 -2.27
C ILE A 12 9.86 -0.49 -3.61
N ASP A 13 9.61 -1.78 -3.72
CA ASP A 13 8.83 -2.36 -4.79
C ASP A 13 7.40 -2.51 -4.28
N LEU A 14 6.54 -1.58 -4.69
CA LEU A 14 5.12 -1.58 -4.35
C LEU A 14 4.38 -2.44 -5.37
N GLY A 15 4.28 -3.74 -5.08
CA GLY A 15 3.66 -4.71 -5.99
C GLY A 15 2.14 -4.78 -5.87
N THR A 16 1.50 -5.36 -6.88
CA THR A 16 0.05 -5.59 -6.89
C THR A 16 -0.35 -6.55 -5.77
N THR A 17 0.40 -7.63 -5.60
CA THR A 17 0.12 -8.70 -4.64
C THR A 17 1.02 -8.63 -3.41
N TYR A 18 2.30 -8.40 -3.63
CA TYR A 18 3.33 -8.32 -2.58
C TYR A 18 4.21 -7.10 -2.78
N SER A 19 4.70 -6.56 -1.68
CA SER A 19 5.66 -5.46 -1.67
C SER A 19 6.94 -5.88 -0.95
N CYS A 20 8.05 -5.26 -1.30
CA CYS A 20 9.30 -5.44 -0.56
C CYS A 20 10.02 -4.11 -0.38
N VAL A 21 10.93 -4.07 0.60
CA VAL A 21 11.73 -2.89 0.92
C VAL A 21 13.19 -3.29 1.04
N ALA A 22 14.06 -2.44 0.57
CA ALA A 22 15.51 -2.65 0.57
C ALA A 22 16.26 -1.41 1.00
N THR A 23 17.45 -1.64 1.55
CA THR A 23 18.47 -0.62 1.78
C THR A 23 19.65 -0.88 0.87
N TYR A 24 20.46 0.16 0.67
CA TYR A 24 21.73 0.08 -0.01
C TYR A 24 22.81 0.74 0.87
N GLU A 25 23.78 -0.04 1.30
CA GLU A 25 24.98 0.45 1.97
C GLU A 25 26.19 0.16 1.09
N SER A 26 26.68 -1.07 1.07
CA SER A 26 27.69 -1.55 0.11
C SER A 26 27.09 -2.43 -0.98
N SER A 27 25.90 -2.97 -0.72
CA SER A 27 25.11 -3.80 -1.63
C SER A 27 23.63 -3.62 -1.32
N VAL A 28 22.77 -4.06 -2.23
CA VAL A 28 21.33 -4.07 -2.01
C VAL A 28 20.99 -5.19 -1.01
N GLU A 29 20.28 -4.82 0.05
CA GLU A 29 19.79 -5.74 1.06
C GLU A 29 18.26 -5.63 1.18
N ILE A 30 17.55 -6.71 0.87
CA ILE A 30 16.11 -6.80 1.09
C ILE A 30 15.87 -7.03 2.58
N ILE A 31 15.00 -6.21 3.18
CA ILE A 31 14.73 -6.25 4.61
C ILE A 31 13.57 -7.18 4.89
N ALA A 32 13.76 -8.10 5.87
CA ALA A 32 12.69 -8.97 6.33
C ALA A 32 11.71 -8.20 7.24
N ASN A 33 10.42 -8.55 7.15
CA ASN A 33 9.38 -8.02 8.05
C ASN A 33 9.41 -8.73 9.42
N GLU A 34 8.46 -8.40 10.29
CA GLU A 34 8.35 -8.94 11.65
C GLU A 34 8.19 -10.47 11.68
N GLN A 35 7.61 -11.05 10.63
CA GLN A 35 7.44 -12.50 10.49
C GLN A 35 8.66 -13.19 9.87
N GLY A 36 9.72 -12.44 9.56
CA GLY A 36 10.91 -12.95 8.90
C GLY A 36 10.80 -13.11 7.39
N ASN A 37 9.74 -12.61 6.77
CA ASN A 37 9.52 -12.68 5.33
C ASN A 37 10.09 -11.46 4.62
N ARG A 38 10.69 -11.67 3.46
CA ARG A 38 11.27 -10.59 2.62
C ARG A 38 10.26 -9.91 1.71
N VAL A 39 9.04 -10.42 1.66
CA VAL A 39 7.91 -9.81 0.98
C VAL A 39 6.76 -9.68 1.96
N THR A 40 5.95 -8.64 1.77
CA THR A 40 4.78 -8.34 2.60
C THR A 40 3.57 -8.26 1.69
N PRO A 41 2.45 -8.93 2.01
CA PRO A 41 1.23 -8.80 1.22
C PRO A 41 0.78 -7.35 1.11
N SER A 42 0.43 -6.91 -0.09
CA SER A 42 -0.13 -5.58 -0.35
C SER A 42 -1.62 -5.56 0.00
N PHE A 43 -1.93 -5.88 1.26
CA PHE A 43 -3.27 -6.05 1.81
C PHE A 43 -3.50 -5.10 2.97
N VAL A 44 -4.68 -4.51 3.02
CA VAL A 44 -5.15 -3.67 4.13
C VAL A 44 -6.53 -4.15 4.54
N ALA A 45 -6.73 -4.47 5.80
CA ALA A 45 -8.02 -4.90 6.33
C ALA A 45 -8.52 -3.91 7.38
N PHE A 46 -9.82 -3.70 7.38
CA PHE A 46 -10.51 -2.82 8.31
C PHE A 46 -11.46 -3.65 9.18
N THR A 47 -11.35 -3.49 10.48
CA THR A 47 -12.18 -4.21 11.45
C THR A 47 -12.89 -3.20 12.36
N PRO A 48 -13.86 -3.65 13.18
CA PRO A 48 -14.47 -2.77 14.18
C PRO A 48 -13.49 -2.20 15.20
N GLU A 49 -12.34 -2.83 15.38
CA GLU A 49 -11.35 -2.45 16.40
C GLU A 49 -10.11 -1.78 15.83
N GLU A 50 -9.66 -2.20 14.63
CA GLU A 50 -8.35 -1.78 14.13
C GLU A 50 -8.22 -1.87 12.60
N ARG A 51 -7.13 -1.32 12.10
CA ARG A 51 -6.67 -1.49 10.72
C ARG A 51 -5.46 -2.42 10.71
N LEU A 52 -5.50 -3.43 9.84
CA LEU A 52 -4.42 -4.40 9.66
C LEU A 52 -3.74 -4.17 8.30
N ILE A 53 -2.43 -4.34 8.24
CA ILE A 53 -1.65 -4.19 7.00
C ILE A 53 -0.70 -5.39 6.86
N GLY A 54 -0.62 -5.95 5.66
CA GLY A 54 0.31 -7.03 5.35
C GLY A 54 -0.22 -8.41 5.72
N GLU A 55 0.61 -9.25 6.33
CA GLU A 55 0.25 -10.63 6.69
C GLU A 55 -1.01 -10.73 7.54
N ALA A 56 -1.12 -9.88 8.57
CA ALA A 56 -2.27 -9.85 9.45
C ALA A 56 -3.57 -9.56 8.67
N ALA A 57 -3.51 -8.66 7.69
CA ALA A 57 -4.66 -8.36 6.83
C ALA A 57 -5.01 -9.54 5.93
N LYS A 58 -4.03 -10.14 5.29
CA LYS A 58 -4.24 -11.29 4.40
C LYS A 58 -4.78 -12.51 5.15
N ASN A 59 -4.26 -12.78 6.34
CA ASN A 59 -4.62 -13.96 7.12
C ASN A 59 -6.09 -13.97 7.57
N GLN A 60 -6.73 -12.82 7.71
CA GLN A 60 -8.14 -12.71 8.09
C GLN A 60 -9.07 -12.43 6.89
N ALA A 61 -8.56 -12.37 5.66
CA ALA A 61 -9.33 -12.00 4.47
C ALA A 61 -10.56 -12.90 4.25
N ALA A 62 -10.43 -14.21 4.45
CA ALA A 62 -11.53 -15.16 4.28
C ALA A 62 -12.68 -14.91 5.27
N LEU A 63 -12.40 -14.37 6.45
CA LEU A 63 -13.38 -14.05 7.49
C LEU A 63 -13.94 -12.63 7.38
N ASN A 64 -13.31 -11.78 6.59
CA ASN A 64 -13.67 -10.36 6.44
C ASN A 64 -13.44 -9.88 5.00
N PRO A 65 -14.03 -10.56 4.00
CA PRO A 65 -13.72 -10.28 2.60
C PRO A 65 -14.16 -8.88 2.13
N GLU A 66 -15.26 -8.37 2.65
CA GLU A 66 -15.81 -7.08 2.23
C GLU A 66 -14.99 -5.88 2.70
N ASN A 67 -14.18 -6.06 3.74
CA ASN A 67 -13.38 -4.98 4.33
C ASN A 67 -11.87 -5.28 4.28
N THR A 68 -11.47 -6.19 3.41
CA THR A 68 -10.07 -6.51 3.14
C THR A 68 -9.74 -6.09 1.71
N VAL A 69 -8.89 -5.08 1.59
CA VAL A 69 -8.55 -4.44 0.31
C VAL A 69 -7.20 -4.93 -0.18
N PHE A 70 -7.16 -5.29 -1.44
CA PHE A 70 -5.95 -5.69 -2.17
C PHE A 70 -6.05 -5.18 -3.62
N ASP A 71 -5.03 -5.37 -4.42
CA ASP A 71 -5.00 -4.90 -5.82
C ASP A 71 -5.17 -3.38 -5.99
N ALA A 72 -4.85 -2.57 -4.99
CA ALA A 72 -4.97 -1.12 -5.10
C ALA A 72 -4.13 -0.56 -6.26
N LYS A 73 -3.04 -1.22 -6.62
CA LYS A 73 -2.21 -0.86 -7.78
C LYS A 73 -2.96 -0.94 -9.11
N ARG A 74 -4.02 -1.74 -9.20
CA ARG A 74 -4.88 -1.83 -10.37
C ARG A 74 -5.87 -0.66 -10.48
N LEU A 75 -6.07 0.09 -9.40
CA LEU A 75 -6.95 1.24 -9.33
C LEU A 75 -6.20 2.58 -9.37
N ILE A 76 -4.94 2.60 -8.91
CA ILE A 76 -4.22 3.84 -8.70
C ILE A 76 -4.04 4.63 -10.01
N GLY A 77 -4.42 5.91 -10.00
CA GLY A 77 -4.31 6.79 -11.15
C GLY A 77 -5.28 6.49 -12.29
N ARG A 78 -6.26 5.59 -12.09
CA ARG A 78 -7.26 5.23 -13.09
C ARG A 78 -8.59 5.91 -12.83
N ARG A 79 -9.43 5.95 -13.86
CA ARG A 79 -10.81 6.43 -13.76
C ARG A 79 -11.75 5.26 -13.51
N TYR A 80 -12.85 5.55 -12.82
CA TYR A 80 -13.86 4.55 -12.49
C TYR A 80 -14.46 3.86 -13.75
N ASP A 81 -14.68 4.61 -14.82
CA ASP A 81 -15.31 4.13 -16.05
C ASP A 81 -14.37 3.36 -16.98
N GLU A 82 -13.08 3.24 -16.65
CA GLU A 82 -12.15 2.44 -17.46
C GLU A 82 -12.57 0.97 -17.47
N GLU A 83 -12.47 0.33 -18.65
CA GLU A 83 -12.86 -1.07 -18.84
C GLU A 83 -12.10 -2.00 -17.89
N SER A 84 -10.80 -1.78 -17.70
CA SER A 84 -9.99 -2.58 -16.79
C SER A 84 -10.50 -2.51 -15.34
N VAL A 85 -10.92 -1.33 -14.88
CA VAL A 85 -11.48 -1.13 -13.54
C VAL A 85 -12.82 -1.85 -13.43
N GLN A 86 -13.71 -1.69 -14.42
CA GLN A 86 -15.02 -2.32 -14.43
C GLN A 86 -14.92 -3.86 -14.45
N ASN A 87 -13.95 -4.40 -15.18
CA ASN A 87 -13.70 -5.84 -15.21
C ASN A 87 -13.16 -6.37 -13.88
N ASP A 88 -12.20 -5.68 -13.29
CA ASP A 88 -11.61 -6.09 -12.02
C ASP A 88 -12.64 -6.02 -10.88
N MET A 89 -13.53 -5.03 -10.89
CA MET A 89 -14.60 -4.89 -9.90
C MET A 89 -15.50 -6.13 -9.79
N LYS A 90 -15.65 -6.89 -10.87
CA LYS A 90 -16.44 -8.13 -10.89
C LYS A 90 -15.82 -9.24 -10.05
N THR A 91 -14.53 -9.17 -9.77
CA THR A 91 -13.77 -10.20 -9.04
C THR A 91 -13.47 -9.83 -7.59
N TRP A 92 -13.50 -8.55 -7.24
CA TRP A 92 -13.19 -8.11 -5.88
C TRP A 92 -14.38 -8.26 -4.94
N PRO A 93 -14.16 -8.79 -3.71
CA PRO A 93 -15.21 -8.88 -2.70
C PRO A 93 -15.50 -7.54 -1.99
N PHE A 94 -14.54 -6.60 -2.02
CA PHE A 94 -14.72 -5.26 -1.46
C PHE A 94 -15.43 -4.33 -2.46
N LYS A 95 -16.05 -3.29 -1.95
CA LYS A 95 -16.86 -2.35 -2.74
C LYS A 95 -16.01 -1.19 -3.27
N VAL A 96 -16.14 -0.92 -4.56
CA VAL A 96 -15.57 0.26 -5.24
C VAL A 96 -16.72 1.11 -5.74
N ILE A 97 -16.67 2.40 -5.42
CA ILE A 97 -17.70 3.38 -5.82
C ILE A 97 -17.11 4.46 -6.70
N ASP A 98 -17.97 5.15 -7.44
CA ASP A 98 -17.62 6.29 -8.29
C ASP A 98 -17.77 7.59 -7.47
N VAL A 99 -16.67 8.32 -7.31
CA VAL A 99 -16.67 9.65 -6.70
C VAL A 99 -16.06 10.61 -7.71
N GLU A 100 -16.91 11.37 -8.38
CA GLU A 100 -16.52 12.34 -9.41
C GLU A 100 -15.62 11.75 -10.52
N GLY A 101 -15.93 10.51 -10.92
CA GLY A 101 -15.19 9.79 -11.95
C GLY A 101 -13.96 9.03 -11.45
N SER A 102 -13.65 9.09 -10.17
CA SER A 102 -12.53 8.36 -9.55
C SER A 102 -13.01 7.14 -8.77
N PRO A 103 -12.33 5.99 -8.89
CA PRO A 103 -12.66 4.83 -8.08
C PRO A 103 -12.24 5.06 -6.62
N VAL A 104 -13.15 4.78 -5.69
CA VAL A 104 -12.94 4.93 -4.25
C VAL A 104 -13.40 3.64 -3.57
N ILE A 105 -12.64 3.16 -2.61
CA ILE A 105 -12.95 1.95 -1.86
C ILE A 105 -13.82 2.31 -0.65
N GLU A 106 -14.95 1.61 -0.49
CA GLU A 106 -15.86 1.78 0.65
C GLU A 106 -15.78 0.57 1.57
N VAL A 107 -15.53 0.81 2.84
CA VAL A 107 -15.39 -0.23 3.86
C VAL A 107 -16.11 0.15 5.15
N GLN A 108 -16.35 -0.86 6.01
CA GLN A 108 -16.77 -0.65 7.38
C GLN A 108 -15.53 -0.65 8.27
N TYR A 109 -15.29 0.43 8.97
CA TYR A 109 -14.13 0.62 9.82
C TYR A 109 -14.52 1.35 11.12
N LEU A 110 -14.15 0.77 12.26
CA LEU A 110 -14.49 1.30 13.60
C LEU A 110 -16.00 1.55 13.79
N GLY A 111 -16.82 0.67 13.22
CA GLY A 111 -18.28 0.75 13.30
C GLY A 111 -18.92 1.78 12.36
N GLU A 112 -18.15 2.36 11.45
CA GLU A 112 -18.62 3.38 10.51
C GLU A 112 -18.29 3.02 9.06
N THR A 113 -19.10 3.51 8.13
CA THR A 113 -18.79 3.44 6.70
C THR A 113 -17.75 4.51 6.39
N LYS A 114 -16.60 4.08 5.87
CA LYS A 114 -15.51 4.98 5.45
C LYS A 114 -15.08 4.70 4.02
N THR A 115 -14.58 5.73 3.36
CA THR A 115 -14.08 5.66 1.99
C THR A 115 -12.60 6.01 1.94
N PHE A 116 -11.86 5.30 1.08
CA PHE A 116 -10.44 5.52 0.87
C PHE A 116 -10.13 5.54 -0.61
N SER A 117 -9.29 6.48 -1.05
CA SER A 117 -8.74 6.48 -2.40
C SER A 117 -7.71 5.35 -2.56
N PRO A 118 -7.43 4.91 -3.80
CA PRO A 118 -6.33 3.97 -4.05
C PRO A 118 -4.98 4.48 -3.53
N GLN A 119 -4.74 5.80 -3.60
CA GLN A 119 -3.53 6.42 -3.05
C GLN A 119 -3.43 6.26 -1.53
N GLU A 120 -4.55 6.42 -0.82
CA GLU A 120 -4.59 6.25 0.62
C GLU A 120 -4.33 4.79 1.02
N ILE A 121 -4.92 3.82 0.32
CA ILE A 121 -4.65 2.39 0.55
C ILE A 121 -3.18 2.07 0.27
N SER A 122 -2.64 2.54 -0.85
CA SER A 122 -1.22 2.34 -1.19
C SER A 122 -0.30 2.99 -0.17
N ALA A 123 -0.67 4.17 0.35
CA ALA A 123 0.08 4.84 1.40
C ALA A 123 0.14 4.02 2.69
N MET A 124 -0.92 3.29 3.02
CA MET A 124 -0.93 2.39 4.19
C MET A 124 0.09 1.26 4.02
N VAL A 125 0.18 0.67 2.83
CA VAL A 125 1.20 -0.34 2.52
C VAL A 125 2.59 0.27 2.56
N LEU A 126 2.80 1.46 1.99
CA LEU A 126 4.08 2.18 2.03
C LEU A 126 4.51 2.52 3.46
N THR A 127 3.57 2.90 4.32
CA THR A 127 3.83 3.14 5.74
C THR A 127 4.37 1.88 6.41
N LYS A 128 3.80 0.72 6.09
CA LYS A 128 4.29 -0.57 6.60
C LYS A 128 5.72 -0.86 6.12
N MET A 129 6.02 -0.61 4.85
CA MET A 129 7.37 -0.77 4.29
C MET A 129 8.36 0.18 4.96
N LYS A 130 7.97 1.42 5.20
CA LYS A 130 8.76 2.42 5.92
C LYS A 130 9.07 1.95 7.36
N GLU A 131 8.08 1.46 8.08
CA GLU A 131 8.25 0.94 9.45
C GLU A 131 9.21 -0.25 9.50
N ILE A 132 9.12 -1.16 8.54
CA ILE A 132 10.03 -2.30 8.42
C ILE A 132 11.47 -1.82 8.23
N ALA A 133 11.68 -0.83 7.36
CA ALA A 133 13.00 -0.24 7.13
C ALA A 133 13.52 0.48 8.37
N GLU A 134 12.69 1.28 9.02
CA GLU A 134 13.06 2.03 10.23
C GLU A 134 13.46 1.10 11.37
N ALA A 135 12.78 -0.03 11.52
CA ALA A 135 13.12 -1.04 12.52
C ALA A 135 14.52 -1.66 12.27
N LYS A 136 14.88 -1.87 11.00
CA LYS A 136 16.19 -2.43 10.63
C LYS A 136 17.30 -1.40 10.77
N ILE A 137 17.06 -0.18 10.28
CA ILE A 137 18.06 0.90 10.22
C ILE A 137 18.22 1.56 11.60
N ALA A 138 17.21 1.48 12.47
CA ALA A 138 17.11 2.17 13.76
C ALA A 138 17.17 3.71 13.63
N GLN A 139 16.69 4.23 12.51
CA GLN A 139 16.59 5.67 12.24
C GLN A 139 15.28 5.95 11.51
N LYS A 140 14.81 7.20 11.59
CA LYS A 140 13.65 7.66 10.84
C LYS A 140 13.98 7.73 9.34
N VAL A 141 13.10 7.20 8.51
CA VAL A 141 13.23 7.21 7.05
C VAL A 141 12.29 8.27 6.46
N GLU A 142 12.83 9.15 5.62
CA GLU A 142 12.08 10.24 4.99
C GLU A 142 12.18 10.23 3.46
N LYS A 143 13.01 9.36 2.89
CA LYS A 143 13.26 9.29 1.44
C LYS A 143 13.12 7.86 0.95
N ALA A 144 12.43 7.70 -0.16
CA ALA A 144 12.29 6.42 -0.82
C ALA A 144 12.32 6.55 -2.35
N VAL A 145 12.81 5.52 -3.00
CA VAL A 145 12.61 5.30 -4.43
C VAL A 145 11.58 4.18 -4.56
N ILE A 146 10.45 4.48 -5.18
CA ILE A 146 9.35 3.53 -5.35
C ILE A 146 9.30 3.12 -6.82
N THR A 147 9.39 1.82 -7.07
CA THR A 147 9.33 1.30 -8.44
C THR A 147 7.90 1.33 -8.97
N VAL A 148 7.78 1.62 -10.27
CA VAL A 148 6.52 1.54 -11.00
C VAL A 148 6.74 0.77 -12.30
N PRO A 149 5.69 0.11 -12.84
CA PRO A 149 5.80 -0.51 -14.16
C PRO A 149 6.16 0.51 -15.24
N ALA A 150 6.95 0.10 -16.22
CA ALA A 150 7.34 0.98 -17.33
C ALA A 150 6.11 1.50 -18.10
N TYR A 151 5.02 0.74 -18.14
CA TYR A 151 3.78 1.11 -18.84
C TYR A 151 2.89 2.09 -18.05
N PHE A 152 3.22 2.45 -16.81
CA PHE A 152 2.46 3.46 -16.07
C PHE A 152 2.48 4.79 -16.80
N ASN A 153 1.31 5.41 -16.93
CA ASN A 153 1.16 6.75 -17.46
C ASN A 153 1.47 7.80 -16.37
N ASP A 154 1.42 9.09 -16.76
CA ASP A 154 1.74 10.18 -15.85
C ASP A 154 0.77 10.26 -14.65
N ALA A 155 -0.52 9.99 -14.88
CA ALA A 155 -1.51 9.99 -13.81
C ALA A 155 -1.20 8.91 -12.75
N GLN A 156 -0.83 7.71 -13.19
CA GLN A 156 -0.47 6.61 -12.29
C GLN A 156 0.84 6.89 -11.55
N ARG A 157 1.83 7.49 -12.21
CA ARG A 157 3.10 7.89 -11.59
C ARG A 157 2.88 8.99 -10.56
N GLN A 158 2.06 9.98 -10.87
CA GLN A 158 1.74 11.06 -9.95
C GLN A 158 0.97 10.53 -8.73
N ALA A 159 0.00 9.66 -8.94
CA ALA A 159 -0.76 9.03 -7.85
C ALA A 159 0.13 8.18 -6.93
N THR A 160 1.15 7.52 -7.48
CA THR A 160 2.14 6.79 -6.68
C THR A 160 3.01 7.75 -5.84
N LYS A 161 3.42 8.89 -6.40
CA LYS A 161 4.09 9.95 -5.63
C LYS A 161 3.21 10.49 -4.51
N ASP A 162 1.94 10.71 -4.79
CA ASP A 162 0.96 11.19 -3.79
C ASP A 162 0.84 10.19 -2.64
N ALA A 163 0.80 8.90 -2.95
CA ALA A 163 0.79 7.84 -1.94
C ALA A 163 2.06 7.89 -1.06
N GLY A 164 3.22 8.10 -1.66
CA GLY A 164 4.49 8.28 -0.94
C GLY A 164 4.45 9.47 0.00
N ALA A 165 3.93 10.61 -0.47
CA ALA A 165 3.79 11.82 0.33
C ALA A 165 2.84 11.59 1.54
N ILE A 166 1.72 10.92 1.33
CA ILE A 166 0.78 10.56 2.40
C ILE A 166 1.48 9.68 3.46
N ALA A 167 2.35 8.78 3.04
CA ALA A 167 3.13 7.92 3.92
C ALA A 167 4.31 8.63 4.62
N GLY A 168 4.59 9.88 4.28
CA GLY A 168 5.70 10.66 4.85
C GLY A 168 7.05 10.38 4.18
N LEU A 169 7.02 10.06 2.91
CA LEU A 169 8.22 9.78 2.11
C LEU A 169 8.50 10.86 1.07
#